data_4d282b70755a448e0d9dd5f321173b7c
#
_entry.id   4d282b70755a448e0d9dd5f321173b7c
#
_cell.length_a   1.000
_cell.length_b   1.000
_cell.length_c   1.000
_cell.angle_alpha   90.00
_cell.angle_beta   90.00
_cell.angle_gamma   90.00
#
_symmetry.space_group_name_H-M   'P 1'
#
loop_
_entity.id
_entity.type
_entity.pdbx_description
1 polymer ?
#
loop_
_entity_poly.entity_id
_entity_poly.type
_entity_poly.pdbx_seq_one_letter_code
_entity_poly.pdbx_strand_id
1 'polypeptide(L)'
;MPATESKKILLAEDVRAISMRMSHALETNGYEVRVAEDGEECLELMESFKPDLLVLDLIMPKMNGLEVLRHLRAQQATQHLPVIVCTAKDYSTELKHIQQTGPVDVLIKPFDPDLLLEKLRQYFQEPATVTGTTHRSHLPVATEQYAPALDTSRPHVRLWGTRGSIPVCGARYAQHGGNTTCFEYNTGRERILFDAGSGLREAGQSFLVGGPCHIHLFITHTHWDHIQGFPFFTPIYVPGFEITVYGERGFGKNIESLLCGQMDRDYFPIQREDLRAKINFVFLGDEPVKIGDVSVTREFTQHPGATVCFKVEHNGWKGAFVPDNEFLQGYTGSPARLERDTDLVVPYEPILKFLDGVDLLIHEAQYLPADYPKRIGWGHSNLATACALTKLVSAKKWIVVHHDPDHDDAMLHAKLNLTRQILREIGHPIQVVHGYDGMTEYH
;
A
#
# COMPACT_ATOMS: atom_id res chain seq x y z
N MET A 1 -36.81 20.67 33.26
CA MET A 1 -35.50 21.09 32.77
C MET A 1 -35.74 21.79 31.44
N PRO A 2 -35.17 22.97 31.14
CA PRO A 2 -35.34 23.57 29.83
C PRO A 2 -34.76 22.65 28.80
N ALA A 3 -35.47 22.43 27.68
CA ALA A 3 -34.99 21.68 26.54
C ALA A 3 -33.72 22.40 26.02
N THR A 4 -32.58 21.74 26.08
CA THR A 4 -31.38 22.22 25.41
C THR A 4 -31.67 22.23 23.91
N GLU A 5 -31.59 23.39 23.27
CA GLU A 5 -31.75 23.51 21.82
C GLU A 5 -30.77 22.54 21.13
N SER A 6 -31.29 21.79 20.17
CA SER A 6 -30.50 20.87 19.36
C SER A 6 -29.41 21.65 18.62
N LYS A 7 -28.15 21.17 18.68
CA LYS A 7 -27.05 21.79 17.96
C LYS A 7 -27.18 21.56 16.47
N LYS A 8 -26.91 22.57 15.67
CA LYS A 8 -27.07 22.60 14.22
C LYS A 8 -25.78 22.28 13.52
N ILE A 9 -25.77 21.21 12.70
CA ILE A 9 -24.62 20.79 11.92
C ILE A 9 -24.95 20.95 10.44
N LEU A 10 -24.11 21.68 9.72
CA LEU A 10 -24.13 21.66 8.26
C LEU A 10 -23.12 20.63 7.77
N LEU A 11 -23.56 19.70 6.93
CA LEU A 11 -22.74 18.65 6.33
C LEU A 11 -22.63 18.92 4.83
N ALA A 12 -21.44 19.29 4.37
CA ALA A 12 -21.13 19.46 2.94
C ALA A 12 -20.39 18.22 2.42
N GLU A 13 -21.08 17.42 1.61
CA GLU A 13 -20.61 16.11 1.11
C GLU A 13 -21.39 15.76 -0.16
N ASP A 14 -20.71 15.63 -1.30
CA ASP A 14 -21.31 15.37 -2.62
C ASP A 14 -21.68 13.89 -2.85
N VAL A 15 -21.05 12.97 -2.11
CA VAL A 15 -21.35 11.54 -2.22
C VAL A 15 -22.57 11.19 -1.37
N ARG A 16 -23.74 11.05 -2.03
CA ARG A 16 -25.02 10.83 -1.37
C ARG A 16 -25.04 9.67 -0.37
N ALA A 17 -24.33 8.57 -0.67
CA ALA A 17 -24.25 7.43 0.26
C ALA A 17 -23.50 7.77 1.55
N ILE A 18 -22.47 8.63 1.48
CA ILE A 18 -21.70 9.11 2.63
C ILE A 18 -22.52 10.11 3.41
N SER A 19 -23.11 11.12 2.75
CA SER A 19 -23.90 12.15 3.40
C SER A 19 -25.13 11.56 4.11
N MET A 20 -25.83 10.59 3.54
CA MET A 20 -26.94 9.89 4.18
C MET A 20 -26.50 9.09 5.43
N ARG A 21 -25.37 8.43 5.38
CA ARG A 21 -24.83 7.66 6.52
C ARG A 21 -24.42 8.61 7.65
N MET A 22 -23.75 9.69 7.32
CA MET A 22 -23.29 10.67 8.30
C MET A 22 -24.47 11.45 8.91
N SER A 23 -25.39 11.95 8.10
CA SER A 23 -26.59 12.67 8.61
C SER A 23 -27.43 11.79 9.52
N HIS A 24 -27.66 10.53 9.16
CA HIS A 24 -28.38 9.57 10.00
C HIS A 24 -27.69 9.35 11.37
N ALA A 25 -26.37 9.19 11.38
CA ALA A 25 -25.61 9.04 12.62
C ALA A 25 -25.71 10.30 13.50
N LEU A 26 -25.62 11.48 12.91
CA LEU A 26 -25.72 12.75 13.61
C LEU A 26 -27.14 12.99 14.17
N GLU A 27 -28.19 12.79 13.37
CA GLU A 27 -29.58 12.95 13.76
C GLU A 27 -29.99 11.99 14.88
N THR A 28 -29.53 10.71 14.80
CA THR A 28 -29.76 9.70 15.85
C THR A 28 -29.11 10.08 17.18
N ASN A 29 -28.06 10.92 17.15
CA ASN A 29 -27.38 11.44 18.34
C ASN A 29 -27.87 12.84 18.76
N GLY A 30 -29.01 13.33 18.23
CA GLY A 30 -29.70 14.51 18.69
C GLY A 30 -29.26 15.85 18.06
N TYR A 31 -28.48 15.79 16.97
CA TYR A 31 -28.13 16.99 16.20
C TYR A 31 -29.19 17.31 15.14
N GLU A 32 -29.40 18.62 14.87
CA GLU A 32 -30.17 19.06 13.70
C GLU A 32 -29.24 19.19 12.51
N VAL A 33 -29.48 18.43 11.41
CA VAL A 33 -28.55 18.34 10.28
C VAL A 33 -29.18 18.91 9.02
N ARG A 34 -28.38 19.65 8.25
CA ARG A 34 -28.65 20.00 6.87
C ARG A 34 -27.48 19.49 6.02
N VAL A 35 -27.79 19.01 4.81
CA VAL A 35 -26.80 18.49 3.86
C VAL A 35 -26.72 19.45 2.69
N ALA A 36 -25.48 19.77 2.28
CA ALA A 36 -25.16 20.46 1.03
C ALA A 36 -24.42 19.47 0.10
N GLU A 37 -24.80 19.41 -1.17
CA GLU A 37 -24.23 18.51 -2.16
C GLU A 37 -23.03 19.13 -2.90
N ASP A 38 -22.78 20.43 -2.71
CA ASP A 38 -21.64 21.17 -3.26
C ASP A 38 -21.28 22.40 -2.44
N GLY A 39 -20.17 23.07 -2.80
CA GLY A 39 -19.70 24.22 -2.05
C GLY A 39 -20.54 25.48 -2.21
N GLU A 40 -21.24 25.68 -3.31
CA GLU A 40 -22.14 26.81 -3.52
C GLU A 40 -23.38 26.67 -2.62
N GLU A 41 -24.02 25.49 -2.64
CA GLU A 41 -25.13 25.17 -1.76
C GLU A 41 -24.73 25.25 -0.28
N CYS A 42 -23.50 24.84 0.05
CA CYS A 42 -22.96 24.98 1.40
C CYS A 42 -22.99 26.44 1.85
N LEU A 43 -22.54 27.39 1.03
CA LEU A 43 -22.55 28.82 1.37
C LEU A 43 -24.00 29.40 1.49
N GLU A 44 -24.92 28.97 0.63
CA GLU A 44 -26.34 29.35 0.73
C GLU A 44 -26.99 28.87 2.04
N LEU A 45 -26.72 27.62 2.40
CA LEU A 45 -27.22 27.03 3.64
C LEU A 45 -26.58 27.66 4.89
N MET A 46 -25.33 28.10 4.82
CA MET A 46 -24.69 28.87 5.91
C MET A 46 -25.51 30.09 6.35
N GLU A 47 -26.05 30.83 5.39
CA GLU A 47 -26.82 32.05 5.70
C GLU A 47 -28.21 31.73 6.28
N SER A 48 -28.91 30.75 5.70
CA SER A 48 -30.30 30.41 6.05
C SER A 48 -30.40 29.51 7.29
N PHE A 49 -29.49 28.55 7.45
CA PHE A 49 -29.51 27.56 8.52
C PHE A 49 -28.74 27.99 9.78
N LYS A 50 -27.68 28.80 9.62
CA LYS A 50 -26.82 29.31 10.71
C LYS A 50 -26.30 28.15 11.57
N PRO A 51 -25.48 27.24 11.08
CA PRO A 51 -25.00 26.09 11.83
C PRO A 51 -24.07 26.49 12.99
N ASP A 52 -24.04 25.65 14.03
CA ASP A 52 -23.09 25.76 15.14
C ASP A 52 -21.70 25.19 14.72
N LEU A 53 -21.67 24.27 13.72
CA LEU A 53 -20.48 23.67 13.21
C LEU A 53 -20.68 23.17 11.76
N LEU A 54 -19.64 23.28 10.94
CA LEU A 54 -19.59 22.75 9.58
C LEU A 54 -18.73 21.49 9.51
N VAL A 55 -19.28 20.43 8.93
CA VAL A 55 -18.52 19.24 8.48
C VAL A 55 -18.34 19.38 6.96
N LEU A 56 -17.11 19.39 6.48
CA LEU A 56 -16.78 19.84 5.12
C LEU A 56 -15.88 18.85 4.38
N ASP A 57 -16.36 18.29 3.27
CA ASP A 57 -15.46 17.64 2.31
C ASP A 57 -14.65 18.67 1.52
N LEU A 58 -13.42 18.33 1.21
CA LEU A 58 -12.58 19.18 0.35
C LEU A 58 -12.82 18.97 -1.14
N ILE A 59 -13.28 17.79 -1.53
CA ILE A 59 -13.46 17.44 -2.95
C ILE A 59 -14.96 17.43 -3.26
N MET A 60 -15.45 18.53 -3.75
CA MET A 60 -16.86 18.70 -4.15
C MET A 60 -16.96 19.41 -5.50
N PRO A 61 -18.04 19.18 -6.28
CA PRO A 61 -18.28 19.89 -7.54
C PRO A 61 -18.58 21.38 -7.33
N LYS A 62 -18.55 22.15 -8.39
CA LYS A 62 -18.77 23.61 -8.50
C LYS A 62 -17.77 24.43 -7.68
N MET A 63 -17.78 24.33 -6.36
CA MET A 63 -16.85 25.00 -5.44
C MET A 63 -16.26 23.95 -4.49
N ASN A 64 -14.94 23.84 -4.44
CA ASN A 64 -14.28 22.89 -3.55
C ASN A 64 -14.23 23.37 -2.09
N GLY A 65 -14.03 22.45 -1.13
CA GLY A 65 -14.08 22.78 0.29
C GLY A 65 -13.01 23.77 0.77
N LEU A 66 -11.85 23.84 0.10
CA LEU A 66 -10.84 24.86 0.41
C LEU A 66 -11.30 26.27 0.03
N GLU A 67 -12.04 26.40 -1.06
CA GLU A 67 -12.64 27.68 -1.47
C GLU A 67 -13.74 28.09 -0.51
N VAL A 68 -14.63 27.16 -0.11
CA VAL A 68 -15.64 27.38 0.94
C VAL A 68 -14.96 27.87 2.22
N LEU A 69 -13.92 27.19 2.67
CA LEU A 69 -13.22 27.52 3.90
C LEU A 69 -12.57 28.91 3.85
N ARG A 70 -11.93 29.29 2.72
CA ARG A 70 -11.40 30.63 2.51
C ARG A 70 -12.51 31.69 2.57
N HIS A 71 -13.66 31.42 1.95
CA HIS A 71 -14.81 32.33 1.97
C HIS A 71 -15.32 32.56 3.39
N LEU A 72 -15.47 31.50 4.18
CA LEU A 72 -15.89 31.58 5.58
C LEU A 72 -14.92 32.39 6.46
N ARG A 73 -13.61 32.20 6.26
CA ARG A 73 -12.58 32.91 7.05
C ARG A 73 -12.41 34.38 6.66
N ALA A 74 -12.85 34.77 5.47
CA ALA A 74 -12.85 36.16 5.01
C ALA A 74 -14.04 36.99 5.59
N GLN A 75 -15.07 36.33 6.09
CA GLN A 75 -16.29 37.00 6.61
C GLN A 75 -16.28 37.07 8.14
N GLN A 76 -16.51 38.26 8.71
CA GLN A 76 -16.52 38.47 10.16
C GLN A 76 -17.56 37.60 10.90
N ALA A 77 -18.69 37.28 10.24
CA ALA A 77 -19.76 36.49 10.82
C ALA A 77 -19.41 34.98 10.96
N THR A 78 -18.52 34.45 10.11
CA THR A 78 -18.24 33.03 10.02
C THR A 78 -16.77 32.67 10.26
N GLN A 79 -15.88 33.66 10.43
CA GLN A 79 -14.44 33.43 10.60
C GLN A 79 -14.09 32.54 11.82
N HIS A 80 -14.94 32.49 12.83
CA HIS A 80 -14.73 31.68 14.04
C HIS A 80 -15.59 30.40 14.07
N LEU A 81 -16.38 30.15 13.03
CA LEU A 81 -17.19 28.93 12.97
C LEU A 81 -16.25 27.70 13.02
N PRO A 82 -16.51 26.76 13.94
CA PRO A 82 -15.78 25.50 13.94
C PRO A 82 -16.03 24.71 12.66
N VAL A 83 -14.97 24.16 12.07
CA VAL A 83 -15.04 23.34 10.86
C VAL A 83 -14.30 22.02 11.08
N ILE A 84 -14.96 20.91 10.82
CA ILE A 84 -14.33 19.60 10.72
C ILE A 84 -14.20 19.27 9.23
N VAL A 85 -12.98 19.29 8.72
CA VAL A 85 -12.68 18.93 7.34
C VAL A 85 -12.58 17.42 7.22
N CYS A 86 -13.37 16.83 6.32
CA CYS A 86 -13.35 15.40 6.01
C CYS A 86 -12.68 15.22 4.63
N THR A 87 -11.53 14.57 4.56
CA THR A 87 -10.79 14.45 3.29
C THR A 87 -10.18 13.08 3.08
N ALA A 88 -10.15 12.61 1.82
CA ALA A 88 -9.48 11.36 1.43
C ALA A 88 -7.98 11.54 1.18
N LYS A 89 -7.45 12.77 1.19
CA LYS A 89 -6.07 13.09 0.86
C LYS A 89 -5.42 13.93 1.95
N ASP A 90 -4.14 13.72 2.19
CA ASP A 90 -3.36 14.57 3.07
C ASP A 90 -3.06 15.92 2.39
N TYR A 91 -3.83 16.94 2.77
CA TYR A 91 -3.62 18.35 2.40
C TYR A 91 -2.81 19.10 3.46
N SER A 92 -1.86 18.42 4.09
CA SER A 92 -1.13 18.91 5.28
C SER A 92 -0.51 20.30 5.10
N THR A 93 -0.11 20.67 3.91
CA THR A 93 0.51 21.98 3.62
C THR A 93 -0.54 23.09 3.52
N GLU A 94 -1.63 22.86 2.77
CA GLU A 94 -2.72 23.82 2.61
C GLU A 94 -3.52 23.99 3.90
N LEU A 95 -3.79 22.88 4.60
CA LEU A 95 -4.53 22.89 5.87
C LEU A 95 -3.76 23.58 7.01
N LYS A 96 -2.43 23.43 7.08
CA LYS A 96 -1.61 24.18 8.06
C LYS A 96 -1.74 25.69 7.91
N HIS A 97 -1.83 26.16 6.67
CA HIS A 97 -2.03 27.59 6.41
C HIS A 97 -3.43 28.07 6.85
N ILE A 98 -4.45 27.26 6.66
CA ILE A 98 -5.85 27.56 6.97
C ILE A 98 -6.14 27.39 8.48
N GLN A 99 -5.51 26.45 9.15
CA GLN A 99 -5.60 26.28 10.61
C GLN A 99 -5.12 27.51 11.40
N GLN A 100 -4.25 28.33 10.81
CA GLN A 100 -3.81 29.60 11.39
C GLN A 100 -4.90 30.70 11.35
N THR A 101 -5.96 30.51 10.57
CA THR A 101 -7.00 31.50 10.35
C THR A 101 -8.31 31.26 11.13
N GLY A 102 -8.41 30.14 11.86
CA GLY A 102 -9.60 29.83 12.66
C GLY A 102 -9.67 28.36 13.09
N PRO A 103 -10.67 27.96 13.89
CA PRO A 103 -10.80 26.61 14.41
C PRO A 103 -11.13 25.62 13.28
N VAL A 104 -10.16 24.80 12.90
CA VAL A 104 -10.29 23.75 11.90
C VAL A 104 -9.70 22.46 12.44
N ASP A 105 -10.50 21.42 12.46
CA ASP A 105 -10.08 20.05 12.75
C ASP A 105 -10.17 19.18 11.49
N VAL A 106 -9.46 18.07 11.44
CA VAL A 106 -9.38 17.21 10.24
C VAL A 106 -9.74 15.78 10.59
N LEU A 107 -10.54 15.16 9.72
CA LEU A 107 -10.82 13.74 9.68
C LEU A 107 -10.40 13.18 8.31
N ILE A 108 -9.54 12.16 8.33
CA ILE A 108 -9.11 11.50 7.10
C ILE A 108 -10.08 10.36 6.79
N LYS A 109 -10.69 10.40 5.59
CA LYS A 109 -11.56 9.33 5.08
C LYS A 109 -10.70 8.11 4.68
N PRO A 110 -11.15 6.86 4.96
CA PRO A 110 -12.40 6.50 5.61
C PRO A 110 -12.29 6.57 7.15
N PHE A 111 -13.34 7.09 7.80
CA PHE A 111 -13.48 7.09 9.26
C PHE A 111 -14.82 6.54 9.69
N ASP A 112 -14.90 6.02 10.92
CA ASP A 112 -16.16 5.62 11.52
C ASP A 112 -16.97 6.86 11.93
N PRO A 113 -18.30 6.93 11.65
CA PRO A 113 -19.15 8.00 12.14
C PRO A 113 -19.04 8.29 13.63
N ASP A 114 -18.70 7.30 14.44
CA ASP A 114 -18.48 7.48 15.89
C ASP A 114 -17.31 8.43 16.19
N LEU A 115 -16.28 8.46 15.34
CA LEU A 115 -15.15 9.38 15.48
C LEU A 115 -15.58 10.84 15.22
N LEU A 116 -16.47 11.07 14.26
CA LEU A 116 -17.06 12.38 14.02
C LEU A 116 -17.91 12.81 15.22
N LEU A 117 -18.74 11.91 15.77
CA LEU A 117 -19.55 12.18 16.95
C LEU A 117 -18.70 12.52 18.18
N GLU A 118 -17.58 11.84 18.37
CA GLU A 118 -16.64 12.14 19.45
C GLU A 118 -16.06 13.57 19.32
N LYS A 119 -15.64 13.96 18.12
CA LYS A 119 -15.15 15.33 17.87
C LYS A 119 -16.23 16.38 18.11
N LEU A 120 -17.47 16.14 17.68
CA LEU A 120 -18.57 17.05 17.93
C LEU A 120 -18.87 17.22 19.42
N ARG A 121 -18.86 16.12 20.20
CA ARG A 121 -19.02 16.19 21.65
C ARG A 121 -17.94 17.06 22.32
N GLN A 122 -16.70 16.97 21.86
CA GLN A 122 -15.59 17.80 22.36
C GLN A 122 -15.83 19.29 22.08
N TYR A 123 -16.29 19.63 20.87
CA TYR A 123 -16.61 21.04 20.53
C TYR A 123 -17.73 21.63 21.36
N PHE A 124 -18.72 20.83 21.73
CA PHE A 124 -19.92 21.34 22.43
C PHE A 124 -19.89 21.16 23.95
N GLN A 125 -18.89 20.49 24.53
CA GLN A 125 -18.79 20.28 25.99
C GLN A 125 -17.88 21.27 26.72
N GLU A 126 -17.07 22.08 26.04
CA GLU A 126 -16.25 23.13 26.67
C GLU A 126 -16.87 24.51 26.50
N PRO A 127 -17.07 25.32 27.60
CA PRO A 127 -17.37 26.74 27.47
C PRO A 127 -16.13 27.44 26.87
N ALA A 128 -16.34 28.22 25.80
CA ALA A 128 -15.30 28.99 25.12
C ALA A 128 -14.66 30.01 26.09
N THR A 129 -13.56 29.66 26.71
CA THR A 129 -12.64 30.62 27.32
C THR A 129 -11.54 30.94 26.33
N VAL A 130 -11.69 32.09 25.68
CA VAL A 130 -10.63 32.68 24.85
C VAL A 130 -9.48 33.11 25.76
N THR A 131 -8.51 32.29 25.93
CA THR A 131 -7.14 32.69 26.34
C THR A 131 -6.19 31.99 25.41
N GLY A 132 -5.45 32.82 24.63
CA GLY A 132 -4.41 32.36 23.72
C GLY A 132 -3.28 31.66 24.49
N THR A 133 -3.39 30.37 24.55
CA THR A 133 -2.31 29.44 24.86
C THR A 133 -2.51 28.25 23.95
N THR A 134 -1.47 27.97 23.18
CA THR A 134 -1.35 26.77 22.37
C THR A 134 -1.45 25.53 23.28
N HIS A 135 -2.67 25.14 23.62
CA HIS A 135 -2.90 23.80 24.11
C HIS A 135 -2.78 22.84 22.92
N ARG A 136 -1.61 22.24 22.78
CA ARG A 136 -1.52 20.90 22.24
C ARG A 136 -2.42 20.04 23.15
N SER A 137 -3.69 19.93 22.79
CA SER A 137 -4.50 18.82 23.28
C SER A 137 -3.86 17.54 22.73
N HIS A 138 -3.08 16.89 23.56
CA HIS A 138 -2.84 15.46 23.42
C HIS A 138 -4.18 14.79 23.70
N LEU A 139 -5.07 14.77 22.67
CA LEU A 139 -5.93 13.61 22.53
C LEU A 139 -4.96 12.42 22.44
N PRO A 140 -5.24 11.27 23.09
CA PRO A 140 -4.68 10.05 22.58
C PRO A 140 -5.27 9.96 21.15
N VAL A 141 -4.56 10.46 20.16
CA VAL A 141 -4.50 9.81 18.89
C VAL A 141 -4.44 8.36 19.32
N ALA A 142 -5.49 7.56 18.98
CA ALA A 142 -5.28 6.13 18.93
C ALA A 142 -3.96 6.07 18.22
N THR A 143 -2.92 5.83 18.99
CA THR A 143 -1.58 5.82 18.47
C THR A 143 -1.73 5.04 17.18
N GLU A 144 -1.81 5.72 16.01
CA GLU A 144 -0.96 5.26 14.99
C GLU A 144 0.30 4.99 15.78
N GLN A 145 0.53 3.74 16.06
CA GLN A 145 1.87 3.31 16.35
C GLN A 145 2.58 3.85 15.13
N TYR A 146 3.11 5.06 15.26
CA TYR A 146 4.12 5.57 14.36
C TYR A 146 5.06 4.40 14.27
N ALA A 147 4.98 3.69 13.17
CA ALA A 147 5.96 2.64 12.92
C ALA A 147 7.27 3.33 13.25
N PRO A 148 8.01 2.85 14.24
CA PRO A 148 9.13 3.60 14.81
C PRO A 148 9.93 4.13 13.64
N ALA A 149 10.32 5.41 13.69
CA ALA A 149 10.91 6.10 12.55
C ALA A 149 11.89 5.14 11.87
N LEU A 150 11.68 4.85 10.59
CA LEU A 150 12.39 3.80 9.86
C LEU A 150 13.89 3.93 10.12
N ASP A 151 14.47 2.98 10.83
CA ASP A 151 15.90 2.95 11.07
C ASP A 151 16.62 2.47 9.80
N THR A 152 16.88 3.41 8.91
CA THR A 152 17.53 3.13 7.62
C THR A 152 19.00 2.71 7.78
N SER A 153 19.57 2.73 8.99
CA SER A 153 20.94 2.27 9.26
C SER A 153 21.03 0.74 9.40
N ARG A 154 19.90 0.08 9.67
CA ARG A 154 19.83 -1.38 9.82
C ARG A 154 19.35 -2.04 8.54
N PRO A 155 19.92 -3.22 8.19
CA PRO A 155 19.40 -4.00 7.07
C PRO A 155 17.94 -4.36 7.28
N HIS A 156 17.13 -4.16 6.24
CA HIS A 156 15.70 -4.45 6.28
C HIS A 156 15.13 -4.74 4.90
N VAL A 157 14.01 -5.42 4.90
CA VAL A 157 13.13 -5.55 3.74
C VAL A 157 11.95 -4.61 3.93
N ARG A 158 11.57 -3.85 2.89
CA ARG A 158 10.37 -3.04 2.87
C ARG A 158 9.48 -3.41 1.69
N LEU A 159 8.19 -3.55 1.94
CA LEU A 159 7.18 -3.85 0.94
C LEU A 159 6.50 -2.55 0.52
N TRP A 160 6.63 -2.16 -0.73
CA TRP A 160 6.02 -0.96 -1.29
C TRP A 160 4.70 -1.26 -2.02
N GLY A 161 4.51 -2.52 -2.40
CA GLY A 161 3.31 -3.01 -3.03
C GLY A 161 3.22 -4.52 -2.91
N THR A 162 2.04 -5.02 -2.54
CA THR A 162 1.80 -6.43 -2.20
C THR A 162 0.63 -7.06 -2.94
N ARG A 163 -0.05 -6.30 -3.83
CA ARG A 163 -1.13 -6.80 -4.69
C ARG A 163 -0.60 -7.46 -5.94
N GLY A 164 -1.33 -8.47 -6.43
CA GLY A 164 -1.12 -9.10 -7.72
C GLY A 164 -2.05 -8.56 -8.79
N SER A 165 -1.68 -8.76 -10.04
CA SER A 165 -2.43 -8.55 -11.27
C SER A 165 -2.78 -7.09 -11.59
N ILE A 166 -3.35 -6.32 -10.65
CA ILE A 166 -3.77 -4.93 -10.87
C ILE A 166 -3.83 -4.17 -9.54
N PRO A 167 -3.52 -2.86 -9.51
CA PRO A 167 -3.74 -2.04 -8.33
C PRO A 167 -5.22 -1.98 -7.93
N VAL A 168 -5.49 -1.95 -6.63
CA VAL A 168 -6.84 -1.80 -6.09
C VAL A 168 -6.93 -0.57 -5.20
N CYS A 169 -8.13 -0.04 -5.01
CA CYS A 169 -8.38 1.12 -4.18
C CYS A 169 -9.71 1.00 -3.41
N GLY A 170 -9.86 1.84 -2.41
CA GLY A 170 -11.09 1.91 -1.59
C GLY A 170 -10.90 1.37 -0.17
N ALA A 171 -11.86 1.72 0.70
CA ALA A 171 -11.79 1.46 2.14
C ALA A 171 -11.60 -0.02 2.50
N ARG A 172 -12.11 -0.93 1.69
CA ARG A 172 -12.01 -2.38 1.92
C ARG A 172 -10.61 -2.97 1.73
N TYR A 173 -9.66 -2.17 1.23
CA TYR A 173 -8.25 -2.57 1.01
C TYR A 173 -7.26 -1.74 1.85
N ALA A 174 -7.76 -0.89 2.74
CA ALA A 174 -6.95 0.13 3.43
C ALA A 174 -5.88 -0.47 4.38
N GLN A 175 -6.09 -1.67 4.91
CA GLN A 175 -5.15 -2.29 5.86
C GLN A 175 -3.96 -2.95 5.16
N HIS A 176 -4.18 -3.58 3.99
CA HIS A 176 -3.10 -4.23 3.24
C HIS A 176 -2.56 -3.37 2.10
N GLY A 177 -3.28 -2.30 1.74
CA GLY A 177 -2.90 -1.45 0.62
C GLY A 177 -3.33 -2.01 -0.73
N GLY A 178 -3.05 -1.25 -1.77
CA GLY A 178 -3.50 -1.55 -3.12
C GLY A 178 -2.42 -1.49 -4.18
N ASN A 179 -1.16 -1.24 -3.82
CA ASN A 179 -0.07 -1.19 -4.78
C ASN A 179 0.36 -2.58 -5.22
N THR A 180 0.70 -2.71 -6.50
CA THR A 180 1.26 -3.96 -7.05
C THR A 180 2.75 -4.08 -6.76
N THR A 181 3.27 -5.27 -7.01
CA THR A 181 4.54 -5.82 -6.56
C THR A 181 5.71 -4.87 -6.67
N CYS A 182 6.26 -4.48 -5.52
CA CYS A 182 7.53 -3.78 -5.40
C CYS A 182 8.09 -3.99 -4.00
N PHE A 183 9.30 -4.57 -3.90
CA PHE A 183 9.98 -4.83 -2.64
C PHE A 183 11.35 -4.17 -2.64
N GLU A 184 11.80 -3.71 -1.46
CA GLU A 184 13.13 -3.16 -1.27
C GLU A 184 13.90 -4.00 -0.25
N TYR A 185 15.13 -4.34 -0.58
CA TYR A 185 16.15 -4.74 0.38
C TYR A 185 17.14 -3.60 0.54
N ASN A 186 17.29 -3.12 1.76
CA ASN A 186 18.13 -1.97 2.08
C ASN A 186 19.12 -2.35 3.17
N THR A 187 20.42 -2.14 2.92
CA THR A 187 21.48 -2.42 3.89
C THR A 187 21.89 -1.20 4.74
N GLY A 188 21.24 -0.05 4.51
CA GLY A 188 21.68 1.26 4.99
C GLY A 188 22.69 1.96 4.05
N ARG A 189 23.28 1.20 3.11
CA ARG A 189 24.21 1.72 2.10
C ARG A 189 23.73 1.41 0.69
N GLU A 190 23.30 0.17 0.45
CA GLU A 190 22.85 -0.32 -0.85
C GLU A 190 21.33 -0.35 -0.89
N ARG A 191 20.75 0.06 -2.00
CA ARG A 191 19.30 0.02 -2.27
C ARG A 191 19.02 -0.93 -3.42
N ILE A 192 18.34 -2.02 -3.11
CA ILE A 192 18.03 -3.09 -4.04
C ILE A 192 16.52 -3.25 -4.08
N LEU A 193 15.94 -3.02 -5.26
CA LEU A 193 14.51 -3.16 -5.52
C LEU A 193 14.22 -4.44 -6.30
N PHE A 194 13.11 -5.06 -6.01
CA PHE A 194 12.56 -6.21 -6.73
C PHE A 194 11.18 -5.83 -7.25
N ASP A 195 11.05 -5.85 -8.57
CA ASP A 195 9.92 -5.43 -9.37
C ASP A 195 9.57 -3.94 -9.30
N ALA A 196 8.91 -3.51 -10.37
CA ALA A 196 8.56 -2.15 -10.66
C ALA A 196 7.03 -1.97 -10.81
N GLY A 197 6.24 -2.67 -9.98
CA GLY A 197 4.81 -2.46 -9.92
C GLY A 197 4.44 -1.08 -9.40
N SER A 198 3.17 -0.80 -9.18
CA SER A 198 2.73 0.55 -8.80
C SER A 198 3.33 1.05 -7.48
N GLY A 199 3.76 0.13 -6.58
CA GLY A 199 4.48 0.47 -5.36
C GLY A 199 5.82 1.19 -5.58
N LEU A 200 6.42 1.05 -6.78
CA LEU A 200 7.66 1.73 -7.13
C LEU A 200 7.54 3.26 -7.10
N ARG A 201 6.34 3.80 -7.34
CA ARG A 201 6.08 5.24 -7.23
C ARG A 201 6.37 5.75 -5.81
N GLU A 202 5.84 5.07 -4.80
CA GLU A 202 6.04 5.46 -3.39
C GLU A 202 7.49 5.25 -2.95
N ALA A 203 8.13 4.16 -3.38
CA ALA A 203 9.54 3.94 -3.18
C ALA A 203 10.38 5.11 -3.74
N GLY A 204 10.07 5.55 -4.97
CA GLY A 204 10.73 6.67 -5.63
C GLY A 204 10.62 7.99 -4.84
N GLN A 205 9.45 8.30 -4.31
CA GLN A 205 9.25 9.49 -3.48
C GLN A 205 10.13 9.43 -2.21
N SER A 206 10.24 8.27 -1.58
CA SER A 206 11.08 8.11 -0.39
C SER A 206 12.57 8.32 -0.67
N PHE A 207 13.03 7.95 -1.87
CA PHE A 207 14.44 8.06 -2.24
C PHE A 207 14.87 9.50 -2.51
N LEU A 208 13.96 10.37 -2.90
CA LEU A 208 14.24 11.79 -3.09
C LEU A 208 14.70 12.49 -1.79
N VAL A 209 14.21 12.02 -0.65
CA VAL A 209 14.57 12.59 0.67
C VAL A 209 16.06 12.41 0.98
N GLY A 210 16.65 11.26 0.57
CA GLY A 210 18.08 10.97 0.77
C GLY A 210 19.00 11.57 -0.28
N GLY A 211 18.44 12.15 -1.35
CA GLY A 211 19.20 12.65 -2.51
C GLY A 211 19.70 11.55 -3.45
N PRO A 212 20.37 11.94 -4.54
CA PRO A 212 20.82 11.01 -5.57
C PRO A 212 21.72 9.89 -5.05
N CYS A 213 21.42 8.67 -5.48
CA CYS A 213 22.17 7.46 -5.13
C CYS A 213 22.12 6.44 -6.27
N HIS A 214 22.85 5.34 -6.12
CA HIS A 214 22.74 4.19 -7.01
C HIS A 214 21.63 3.26 -6.52
N ILE A 215 20.73 2.88 -7.43
CA ILE A 215 19.61 1.98 -7.19
C ILE A 215 19.75 0.76 -8.10
N HIS A 216 19.64 -0.43 -7.52
CA HIS A 216 19.66 -1.69 -8.24
C HIS A 216 18.23 -2.23 -8.33
N LEU A 217 17.67 -2.32 -9.53
CA LEU A 217 16.30 -2.79 -9.78
C LEU A 217 16.31 -4.12 -10.48
N PHE A 218 15.87 -5.17 -9.82
CA PHE A 218 15.72 -6.51 -10.35
C PHE A 218 14.28 -6.76 -10.77
N ILE A 219 14.08 -7.21 -12.00
CA ILE A 219 12.76 -7.52 -12.57
C ILE A 219 12.61 -9.02 -12.66
N THR A 220 11.60 -9.58 -11.98
CA THR A 220 11.28 -11.00 -12.02
C THR A 220 10.76 -11.43 -13.38
N HIS A 221 9.83 -10.65 -13.92
CA HIS A 221 9.24 -10.79 -15.25
C HIS A 221 8.52 -9.51 -15.65
N THR A 222 7.91 -9.47 -16.83
CA THR A 222 7.40 -8.24 -17.43
C THR A 222 5.87 -8.20 -17.56
N HIS A 223 5.13 -8.91 -16.70
CA HIS A 223 3.71 -8.64 -16.56
C HIS A 223 3.47 -7.23 -16.01
N TRP A 224 2.31 -6.65 -16.34
CA TRP A 224 2.02 -5.22 -16.07
C TRP A 224 2.17 -4.84 -14.60
N ASP A 225 1.69 -5.67 -13.71
CA ASP A 225 1.73 -5.43 -12.26
C ASP A 225 3.14 -5.47 -11.65
N HIS A 226 4.13 -5.93 -12.43
CA HIS A 226 5.55 -5.92 -12.07
C HIS A 226 6.36 -4.81 -12.75
N ILE A 227 5.79 -4.08 -13.72
CA ILE A 227 6.54 -3.06 -14.47
C ILE A 227 5.83 -1.71 -14.60
N GLN A 228 4.51 -1.61 -14.36
CA GLN A 228 3.70 -0.43 -14.64
C GLN A 228 4.09 0.81 -13.84
N GLY A 229 4.80 0.67 -12.73
CA GLY A 229 5.28 1.77 -11.91
C GLY A 229 6.55 2.46 -12.45
N PHE A 230 7.25 1.83 -13.40
CA PHE A 230 8.52 2.35 -13.91
C PHE A 230 8.40 3.77 -14.49
N PRO A 231 7.42 4.11 -15.33
CA PRO A 231 7.24 5.47 -15.84
C PRO A 231 6.94 6.51 -14.74
N PHE A 232 6.52 6.07 -13.56
CA PHE A 232 6.19 6.94 -12.42
C PHE A 232 7.27 6.95 -11.33
N PHE A 233 8.40 6.30 -11.58
CA PHE A 233 9.54 6.26 -10.67
C PHE A 233 10.34 7.57 -10.73
N THR A 234 10.02 8.51 -9.86
CA THR A 234 10.56 9.87 -9.89
C THR A 234 12.11 9.96 -10.03
N PRO A 235 12.91 9.08 -9.41
CA PRO A 235 14.37 9.11 -9.55
C PRO A 235 14.88 9.07 -11.00
N ILE A 236 14.16 8.46 -11.96
CA ILE A 236 14.61 8.41 -13.38
C ILE A 236 14.62 9.80 -14.05
N TYR A 237 13.89 10.76 -13.48
CA TYR A 237 13.78 12.14 -13.97
C TYR A 237 14.73 13.12 -13.26
N VAL A 238 15.46 12.67 -12.25
CA VAL A 238 16.30 13.53 -11.42
C VAL A 238 17.79 13.29 -11.74
N PRO A 239 18.54 14.34 -12.13
CA PRO A 239 19.97 14.22 -12.37
C PRO A 239 20.72 13.71 -11.13
N GLY A 240 21.73 12.89 -11.37
CA GLY A 240 22.61 12.36 -10.33
C GLY A 240 22.19 10.99 -9.80
N PHE A 241 20.95 10.55 -10.00
CA PHE A 241 20.61 9.14 -9.75
C PHE A 241 21.26 8.24 -10.80
N GLU A 242 21.68 7.06 -10.37
CA GLU A 242 22.07 5.96 -11.25
C GLU A 242 21.17 4.76 -10.96
N ILE A 243 20.53 4.20 -11.99
CA ILE A 243 19.66 3.03 -11.87
C ILE A 243 20.23 1.93 -12.75
N THR A 244 20.55 0.78 -12.14
CA THR A 244 20.90 -0.44 -12.89
C THR A 244 19.74 -1.40 -12.83
N VAL A 245 19.14 -1.67 -13.98
CA VAL A 245 18.02 -2.59 -14.14
C VAL A 245 18.55 -3.95 -14.58
N TYR A 246 18.22 -4.98 -13.80
CA TYR A 246 18.58 -6.37 -14.05
C TYR A 246 17.34 -7.15 -14.47
N GLY A 247 17.43 -7.95 -15.52
CA GLY A 247 16.32 -8.78 -15.95
C GLY A 247 16.77 -9.92 -16.86
N GLU A 248 15.89 -10.90 -17.03
CA GLU A 248 16.12 -12.03 -17.94
C GLU A 248 15.98 -11.64 -19.41
N ARG A 249 16.54 -12.44 -20.26
CA ARG A 249 16.27 -12.38 -21.69
C ARG A 249 14.88 -12.91 -21.96
N GLY A 250 13.96 -12.00 -22.33
CA GLY A 250 12.60 -12.38 -22.69
C GLY A 250 12.52 -13.03 -24.08
N PHE A 251 11.34 -13.50 -24.43
CA PHE A 251 11.03 -14.07 -25.73
C PHE A 251 10.92 -12.95 -26.80
N GLY A 252 12.07 -12.54 -27.38
CA GLY A 252 12.14 -11.63 -28.52
C GLY A 252 12.24 -10.14 -28.23
N LYS A 253 12.00 -9.68 -26.99
CA LYS A 253 12.25 -8.30 -26.55
C LYS A 253 13.16 -8.29 -25.33
N ASN A 254 14.02 -7.29 -25.23
CA ASN A 254 14.87 -7.12 -24.05
C ASN A 254 14.15 -6.30 -22.97
N ILE A 255 14.64 -6.36 -21.74
CA ILE A 255 14.06 -5.65 -20.58
C ILE A 255 13.98 -4.14 -20.82
N GLU A 256 14.97 -3.55 -21.49
CA GLU A 256 14.98 -2.14 -21.84
C GLU A 256 13.80 -1.77 -22.75
N SER A 257 13.59 -2.54 -23.83
CA SER A 257 12.48 -2.28 -24.76
C SER A 257 11.10 -2.50 -24.14
N LEU A 258 11.00 -3.39 -23.14
CA LEU A 258 9.75 -3.66 -22.43
C LEU A 258 9.43 -2.56 -21.41
N LEU A 259 10.41 -2.13 -20.60
CA LEU A 259 10.21 -1.05 -19.65
C LEU A 259 10.04 0.31 -20.31
N CYS A 260 10.94 0.67 -21.24
CA CYS A 260 10.86 1.95 -21.93
C CYS A 260 9.73 2.01 -22.97
N GLY A 261 9.28 0.86 -23.48
CA GLY A 261 8.14 0.80 -24.40
C GLY A 261 6.81 1.26 -23.77
N GLN A 262 6.69 1.25 -22.45
CA GLN A 262 5.56 1.85 -21.73
C GLN A 262 5.55 3.39 -21.82
N MET A 263 6.68 3.98 -22.18
CA MET A 263 6.88 5.42 -22.34
C MET A 263 6.70 5.86 -23.79
N ASP A 264 6.14 5.03 -24.66
CA ASP A 264 5.75 5.43 -26.01
C ASP A 264 4.72 6.56 -25.95
N ARG A 265 4.78 7.48 -26.94
CA ARG A 265 3.93 8.68 -27.00
C ARG A 265 2.44 8.40 -26.99
N ASP A 266 2.04 7.21 -27.45
CA ASP A 266 0.64 6.79 -27.43
C ASP A 266 0.16 6.46 -26.01
N TYR A 267 1.07 6.21 -25.06
CA TYR A 267 0.75 5.80 -23.68
C TYR A 267 1.23 6.77 -22.62
N PHE A 268 2.35 7.50 -22.86
CA PHE A 268 2.98 8.32 -21.84
C PHE A 268 3.56 9.61 -22.42
N PRO A 269 3.39 10.78 -21.75
CA PRO A 269 3.79 12.07 -22.31
C PRO A 269 5.31 12.30 -22.31
N ILE A 270 6.06 11.61 -21.45
CA ILE A 270 7.52 11.77 -21.31
C ILE A 270 8.18 10.58 -21.98
N GLN A 271 9.16 10.85 -22.83
CA GLN A 271 9.85 9.82 -23.59
C GLN A 271 11.15 9.39 -22.89
N ARG A 272 11.71 8.27 -23.35
CA ARG A 272 13.00 7.77 -22.85
C ARG A 272 14.12 8.81 -22.90
N GLU A 273 14.15 9.60 -23.97
CA GLU A 273 15.16 10.61 -24.21
C GLU A 273 15.11 11.78 -23.21
N ASP A 274 13.98 11.93 -22.52
CA ASP A 274 13.77 12.97 -21.50
C ASP A 274 14.25 12.54 -20.11
N LEU A 275 14.64 11.28 -19.93
CA LEU A 275 15.15 10.77 -18.66
C LEU A 275 16.47 11.45 -18.29
N ARG A 276 16.64 11.79 -17.03
CA ARG A 276 17.79 12.57 -16.52
C ARG A 276 18.75 11.73 -15.68
N ALA A 277 18.30 10.62 -15.13
CA ALA A 277 19.16 9.68 -14.43
C ALA A 277 20.01 8.87 -15.44
N LYS A 278 21.13 8.35 -14.96
CA LYS A 278 21.88 7.33 -15.70
C LYS A 278 21.21 5.98 -15.52
N ILE A 279 20.71 5.39 -16.61
CA ILE A 279 20.03 4.09 -16.57
C ILE A 279 20.86 3.07 -17.34
N ASN A 280 21.23 1.97 -16.68
CA ASN A 280 21.94 0.83 -17.25
C ASN A 280 21.02 -0.37 -17.26
N PHE A 281 21.02 -1.17 -18.34
CA PHE A 281 20.28 -2.43 -18.44
C PHE A 281 21.27 -3.59 -18.52
N VAL A 282 21.10 -4.57 -17.62
CA VAL A 282 21.99 -5.72 -17.47
C VAL A 282 21.18 -6.99 -17.59
N PHE A 283 21.61 -7.88 -18.47
CA PHE A 283 21.05 -9.23 -18.53
C PHE A 283 21.63 -10.11 -17.43
N LEU A 284 20.74 -10.82 -16.74
CA LEU A 284 21.12 -11.77 -15.73
C LEU A 284 21.82 -13.00 -16.37
N GLY A 285 22.93 -13.40 -15.79
CA GLY A 285 23.64 -14.65 -16.06
C GLY A 285 23.41 -15.65 -14.94
N ASP A 286 24.19 -16.74 -14.97
CA ASP A 286 24.15 -17.76 -13.90
C ASP A 286 24.97 -17.35 -12.67
N GLU A 287 25.89 -16.38 -12.83
CA GLU A 287 26.72 -15.89 -11.74
C GLU A 287 25.96 -14.94 -10.83
N PRO A 288 26.23 -14.97 -9.51
CA PRO A 288 25.64 -14.02 -8.57
C PRO A 288 25.97 -12.58 -8.90
N VAL A 289 24.98 -11.69 -8.85
CA VAL A 289 25.21 -10.24 -8.89
C VAL A 289 25.68 -9.78 -7.51
N LYS A 290 26.86 -9.14 -7.46
CA LYS A 290 27.45 -8.60 -6.23
C LYS A 290 27.20 -7.10 -6.16
N ILE A 291 26.63 -6.66 -5.03
CA ILE A 291 26.32 -5.26 -4.73
C ILE A 291 26.85 -4.97 -3.33
N GLY A 292 28.03 -4.36 -3.22
CA GLY A 292 28.74 -4.28 -1.97
C GLY A 292 28.93 -5.69 -1.36
N ASP A 293 28.49 -5.89 -0.13
CA ASP A 293 28.54 -7.17 0.59
C ASP A 293 27.32 -8.08 0.33
N VAL A 294 26.38 -7.61 -0.51
CA VAL A 294 25.17 -8.35 -0.86
C VAL A 294 25.42 -9.23 -2.09
N SER A 295 24.92 -10.45 -2.03
CA SER A 295 24.89 -11.38 -3.16
C SER A 295 23.44 -11.62 -3.57
N VAL A 296 23.10 -11.34 -4.83
CA VAL A 296 21.79 -11.63 -5.40
C VAL A 296 21.94 -12.77 -6.43
N THR A 297 21.20 -13.85 -6.22
CA THR A 297 21.10 -15.00 -7.14
C THR A 297 19.68 -15.17 -7.63
N ARG A 298 19.48 -15.90 -8.72
CA ARG A 298 18.16 -16.17 -9.30
C ARG A 298 17.90 -17.64 -9.53
N GLU A 299 16.62 -18.01 -9.61
CA GLU A 299 16.15 -19.32 -10.07
C GLU A 299 14.82 -19.12 -10.82
N PHE A 300 14.50 -20.02 -11.75
CA PHE A 300 13.23 -19.98 -12.47
C PHE A 300 12.07 -20.43 -11.59
N THR A 301 10.90 -19.82 -11.80
CA THR A 301 9.63 -20.20 -11.18
C THR A 301 8.68 -20.79 -12.19
N GLN A 302 7.67 -21.50 -11.72
CA GLN A 302 6.58 -22.02 -12.55
C GLN A 302 5.53 -20.91 -12.75
N HIS A 303 5.78 -20.08 -13.77
CA HIS A 303 4.87 -18.99 -14.15
C HIS A 303 4.97 -18.75 -15.66
N PRO A 304 3.89 -18.30 -16.35
CA PRO A 304 3.94 -18.03 -17.79
C PRO A 304 5.04 -17.00 -18.13
N GLY A 305 5.85 -17.33 -19.14
CA GLY A 305 6.97 -16.49 -19.55
C GLY A 305 8.30 -16.89 -18.89
N ALA A 306 9.34 -16.08 -19.11
CA ALA A 306 10.66 -16.27 -18.47
C ALA A 306 10.66 -15.57 -17.10
N THR A 307 10.04 -16.20 -16.12
CA THR A 307 9.89 -15.66 -14.77
C THR A 307 10.94 -16.24 -13.84
N VAL A 308 11.58 -15.37 -13.06
CA VAL A 308 12.58 -15.75 -12.05
C VAL A 308 12.19 -15.21 -10.67
N CYS A 309 12.69 -15.89 -9.65
CA CYS A 309 12.72 -15.39 -8.28
C CYS A 309 14.16 -15.02 -7.91
N PHE A 310 14.31 -14.25 -6.84
CA PHE A 310 15.61 -13.79 -6.35
C PHE A 310 15.86 -14.25 -4.93
N LYS A 311 17.12 -14.60 -4.64
CA LYS A 311 17.60 -14.82 -3.28
C LYS A 311 18.71 -13.83 -2.98
N VAL A 312 18.60 -13.15 -1.85
CA VAL A 312 19.57 -12.23 -1.29
C VAL A 312 20.31 -12.92 -0.16
N GLU A 313 21.62 -12.86 -0.20
CA GLU A 313 22.48 -13.30 0.90
C GLU A 313 23.34 -12.13 1.36
N HIS A 314 23.27 -11.81 2.65
CA HIS A 314 23.99 -10.70 3.27
C HIS A 314 24.34 -11.03 4.73
N ASN A 315 25.62 -11.05 5.07
CA ASN A 315 26.08 -11.30 6.44
C ASN A 315 25.49 -12.57 7.09
N GLY A 316 25.33 -13.64 6.29
CA GLY A 316 24.75 -14.91 6.73
C GLY A 316 23.22 -14.99 6.76
N TRP A 317 22.52 -13.89 6.58
CA TRP A 317 21.08 -13.87 6.40
C TRP A 317 20.69 -14.18 4.96
N LYS A 318 19.57 -14.86 4.77
CA LYS A 318 19.03 -15.26 3.47
C LYS A 318 17.56 -14.87 3.34
N GLY A 319 17.26 -13.99 2.40
CA GLY A 319 15.89 -13.63 2.02
C GLY A 319 15.58 -14.06 0.61
N ALA A 320 14.40 -14.62 0.35
CA ALA A 320 13.94 -14.97 -0.98
C ALA A 320 12.69 -14.19 -1.39
N PHE A 321 12.68 -13.68 -2.61
CA PHE A 321 11.62 -12.87 -3.22
C PHE A 321 11.04 -13.65 -4.40
N VAL A 322 9.87 -14.25 -4.20
CA VAL A 322 9.21 -15.20 -5.11
C VAL A 322 7.76 -14.73 -5.31
N PRO A 323 7.53 -13.60 -6.01
CA PRO A 323 6.18 -13.04 -6.10
C PRO A 323 5.22 -13.94 -6.89
N ASP A 324 5.68 -14.57 -7.97
CA ASP A 324 4.86 -15.35 -8.90
C ASP A 324 5.42 -16.75 -9.11
N ASN A 325 4.65 -17.76 -8.65
CA ASN A 325 5.07 -19.15 -8.74
C ASN A 325 3.91 -20.12 -8.53
N GLU A 326 3.47 -20.83 -9.53
CA GLU A 326 2.46 -21.90 -9.41
C GLU A 326 3.11 -23.20 -8.94
N PHE A 327 3.50 -23.27 -7.66
CA PHE A 327 4.12 -24.46 -7.11
C PHE A 327 3.17 -25.64 -7.14
N LEU A 328 3.62 -26.80 -7.67
CA LEU A 328 2.84 -28.01 -7.89
C LEU A 328 1.60 -27.74 -8.75
N GLN A 329 1.80 -27.20 -9.96
CA GLN A 329 0.73 -26.89 -10.90
C GLN A 329 -0.30 -28.03 -11.03
N GLY A 330 -1.56 -27.66 -10.85
CA GLY A 330 -2.68 -28.60 -10.94
C GLY A 330 -2.93 -29.45 -9.69
N TYR A 331 -2.09 -29.36 -8.66
CA TYR A 331 -2.30 -30.14 -7.43
C TYR A 331 -3.37 -29.50 -6.53
N THR A 332 -4.37 -30.29 -6.19
CA THR A 332 -5.50 -29.89 -5.32
C THR A 332 -5.65 -30.79 -4.08
N GLY A 333 -4.67 -31.68 -3.85
CA GLY A 333 -4.71 -32.62 -2.73
C GLY A 333 -4.22 -32.02 -1.42
N SER A 334 -4.09 -32.88 -0.41
CA SER A 334 -3.66 -32.47 0.93
C SER A 334 -2.15 -32.16 0.96
N PRO A 335 -1.72 -30.98 1.43
CA PRO A 335 -0.31 -30.63 1.54
C PRO A 335 0.46 -31.49 2.56
N ALA A 336 -0.20 -32.17 3.46
CA ALA A 336 0.42 -33.04 4.48
C ALA A 336 1.12 -34.27 3.90
N ARG A 337 0.74 -34.67 2.67
CA ARG A 337 1.28 -35.87 2.00
C ARG A 337 2.50 -35.58 1.11
N LEU A 338 2.92 -34.34 1.04
CA LEU A 338 4.00 -33.91 0.15
C LEU A 338 5.34 -33.96 0.89
N GLU A 339 6.25 -34.74 0.36
CA GLU A 339 7.66 -34.83 0.77
C GLU A 339 8.54 -34.63 -0.47
N ARG A 340 9.84 -34.31 -0.27
CA ARG A 340 10.76 -34.02 -1.40
C ARG A 340 10.95 -35.18 -2.39
N ASP A 341 10.82 -36.41 -1.90
CA ASP A 341 10.92 -37.63 -2.71
C ASP A 341 9.62 -38.06 -3.41
N THR A 342 8.55 -37.29 -3.21
CA THR A 342 7.28 -37.52 -3.90
C THR A 342 7.42 -37.23 -5.39
N ASP A 343 7.00 -38.13 -6.29
CA ASP A 343 7.08 -37.95 -7.74
C ASP A 343 6.53 -36.62 -8.24
N LEU A 344 5.51 -36.07 -7.58
CA LEU A 344 4.94 -34.76 -7.89
C LEU A 344 5.88 -33.60 -7.52
N VAL A 345 6.76 -33.79 -6.56
CA VAL A 345 7.64 -32.74 -6.01
C VAL A 345 9.02 -32.76 -6.68
N VAL A 346 9.51 -33.92 -7.07
CA VAL A 346 10.82 -34.09 -7.71
C VAL A 346 11.10 -33.10 -8.86
N PRO A 347 10.15 -32.78 -9.77
CA PRO A 347 10.39 -31.81 -10.84
C PRO A 347 10.71 -30.39 -10.35
N TYR A 348 10.37 -30.08 -9.12
CA TYR A 348 10.59 -28.76 -8.50
C TYR A 348 11.87 -28.68 -7.64
N GLU A 349 12.70 -29.74 -7.65
CA GLU A 349 13.93 -29.79 -6.83
C GLU A 349 14.87 -28.59 -7.04
N PRO A 350 15.04 -28.01 -8.26
CA PRO A 350 15.89 -26.83 -8.43
C PRO A 350 15.44 -25.65 -7.55
N ILE A 351 14.16 -25.28 -7.59
CA ILE A 351 13.64 -24.17 -6.77
C ILE A 351 13.62 -24.54 -5.28
N LEU A 352 13.33 -25.80 -4.91
CA LEU A 352 13.37 -26.24 -3.52
C LEU A 352 14.78 -26.13 -2.94
N LYS A 353 15.81 -26.56 -3.70
CA LYS A 353 17.20 -26.42 -3.30
C LYS A 353 17.63 -24.96 -3.22
N PHE A 354 17.17 -24.12 -4.15
CA PHE A 354 17.47 -22.70 -4.18
C PHE A 354 16.93 -21.98 -2.93
N LEU A 355 15.69 -22.32 -2.50
CA LEU A 355 15.00 -21.72 -1.37
C LEU A 355 15.31 -22.37 -0.02
N ASP A 356 16.13 -23.43 0.01
CA ASP A 356 16.34 -24.22 1.22
C ASP A 356 16.93 -23.41 2.39
N GLY A 357 16.27 -23.48 3.55
CA GLY A 357 16.73 -22.86 4.78
C GLY A 357 16.77 -21.33 4.77
N VAL A 358 15.94 -20.65 3.94
CA VAL A 358 15.86 -19.19 3.96
C VAL A 358 15.29 -18.66 5.27
N ASP A 359 15.86 -17.56 5.76
CA ASP A 359 15.41 -16.89 6.98
C ASP A 359 14.07 -16.19 6.75
N LEU A 360 13.90 -15.60 5.56
CA LEU A 360 12.67 -14.94 5.14
C LEU A 360 12.29 -15.40 3.74
N LEU A 361 11.09 -15.95 3.61
CA LEU A 361 10.44 -16.22 2.32
C LEU A 361 9.34 -15.19 2.08
N ILE A 362 9.44 -14.43 1.01
CA ILE A 362 8.37 -13.58 0.48
C ILE A 362 7.81 -14.32 -0.74
N HIS A 363 6.63 -14.90 -0.60
CA HIS A 363 6.03 -15.77 -1.60
C HIS A 363 4.52 -15.59 -1.62
N GLU A 364 3.95 -15.74 -2.79
CA GLU A 364 2.53 -15.64 -3.01
C GLU A 364 1.75 -16.86 -2.49
N ALA A 365 0.46 -16.66 -2.34
CA ALA A 365 -0.56 -17.69 -2.20
C ALA A 365 -1.86 -17.09 -2.74
N GLN A 366 -1.90 -16.71 -4.02
CA GLN A 366 -2.95 -15.87 -4.57
C GLN A 366 -4.32 -16.50 -4.43
N TYR A 367 -4.44 -17.81 -4.69
CA TYR A 367 -5.74 -18.46 -4.73
C TYR A 367 -6.11 -19.24 -3.47
N LEU A 368 -7.40 -19.23 -3.15
CA LEU A 368 -7.96 -20.21 -2.22
C LEU A 368 -8.03 -21.60 -2.89
N PRO A 369 -7.94 -22.69 -2.12
CA PRO A 369 -8.03 -24.04 -2.68
C PRO A 369 -9.32 -24.29 -3.50
N ALA A 370 -10.44 -23.64 -3.12
CA ALA A 370 -11.72 -23.77 -3.82
C ALA A 370 -11.73 -23.07 -5.20
N ASP A 371 -10.96 -22.00 -5.37
CA ASP A 371 -10.95 -21.19 -6.58
C ASP A 371 -9.91 -21.68 -7.60
N TYR A 372 -8.85 -22.30 -7.10
CA TYR A 372 -7.70 -22.73 -7.88
C TYR A 372 -8.01 -23.67 -9.07
N PRO A 373 -8.96 -24.65 -8.97
CA PRO A 373 -9.26 -25.53 -10.10
C PRO A 373 -9.66 -24.82 -11.41
N LYS A 374 -10.18 -23.58 -11.30
CA LYS A 374 -10.54 -22.76 -12.47
C LYS A 374 -9.39 -21.90 -12.99
N ARG A 375 -8.25 -21.91 -12.29
CA ARG A 375 -7.10 -21.01 -12.52
C ARG A 375 -5.77 -21.77 -12.68
N ILE A 376 -5.83 -23.08 -12.85
CA ILE A 376 -4.65 -23.92 -13.12
C ILE A 376 -3.98 -23.41 -14.42
N GLY A 377 -2.66 -23.21 -14.35
CA GLY A 377 -1.88 -22.69 -15.47
C GLY A 377 -1.86 -21.17 -15.58
N TRP A 378 -2.48 -20.45 -14.63
CA TRP A 378 -2.38 -19.00 -14.57
C TRP A 378 -1.07 -18.52 -13.92
N GLY A 379 -0.29 -19.44 -13.36
CA GLY A 379 1.05 -19.15 -12.86
C GLY A 379 1.11 -18.79 -11.37
N HIS A 380 0.04 -19.08 -10.60
CA HIS A 380 -0.01 -18.74 -9.17
C HIS A 380 -0.43 -19.93 -8.29
N SER A 381 0.17 -19.99 -7.11
CA SER A 381 -0.10 -21.02 -6.12
C SER A 381 -1.47 -20.86 -5.45
N ASN A 382 -2.07 -21.98 -5.12
CA ASN A 382 -3.10 -21.99 -4.09
C ASN A 382 -2.48 -22.03 -2.69
N LEU A 383 -3.27 -21.68 -1.70
CA LEU A 383 -2.84 -21.60 -0.31
C LEU A 383 -2.25 -22.90 0.24
N ALA A 384 -2.77 -24.06 -0.17
CA ALA A 384 -2.29 -25.35 0.31
C ALA A 384 -0.90 -25.70 -0.26
N THR A 385 -0.68 -25.47 -1.55
CA THR A 385 0.64 -25.71 -2.20
C THR A 385 1.67 -24.71 -1.72
N ALA A 386 1.32 -23.46 -1.48
CA ALA A 386 2.21 -22.48 -0.88
C ALA A 386 2.64 -22.86 0.55
N CYS A 387 1.72 -23.37 1.38
CA CYS A 387 2.06 -23.91 2.70
C CYS A 387 3.00 -25.14 2.59
N ALA A 388 2.78 -26.03 1.60
CA ALA A 388 3.68 -27.17 1.37
C ALA A 388 5.08 -26.69 0.98
N LEU A 389 5.21 -25.69 0.11
CA LEU A 389 6.50 -25.11 -0.26
C LEU A 389 7.28 -24.65 0.97
N THR A 390 6.65 -23.89 1.89
CA THR A 390 7.33 -23.40 3.10
C THR A 390 7.90 -24.52 3.96
N LYS A 391 7.17 -25.65 4.08
CA LYS A 391 7.62 -26.86 4.78
C LYS A 391 8.80 -27.50 4.06
N LEU A 392 8.67 -27.71 2.75
CA LEU A 392 9.67 -28.43 1.93
C LEU A 392 11.01 -27.66 1.85
N VAL A 393 10.99 -26.33 1.94
CA VAL A 393 12.21 -25.50 1.94
C VAL A 393 12.68 -25.09 3.34
N SER A 394 12.03 -25.57 4.39
CA SER A 394 12.38 -25.23 5.79
C SER A 394 12.51 -23.72 6.02
N ALA A 395 11.63 -22.92 5.43
CA ALA A 395 11.60 -21.47 5.63
C ALA A 395 11.35 -21.13 7.09
N LYS A 396 12.05 -20.13 7.64
CA LYS A 396 11.88 -19.75 9.07
C LYS A 396 10.74 -18.76 9.28
N LYS A 397 10.50 -17.88 8.32
CA LYS A 397 9.40 -16.92 8.31
C LYS A 397 8.84 -16.77 6.90
N TRP A 398 7.52 -16.60 6.78
CA TRP A 398 6.85 -16.36 5.52
C TRP A 398 6.02 -15.08 5.54
N ILE A 399 6.28 -14.18 4.59
CA ILE A 399 5.41 -13.06 4.28
C ILE A 399 4.66 -13.40 3.01
N VAL A 400 3.35 -13.52 3.11
CA VAL A 400 2.46 -13.77 1.97
C VAL A 400 2.22 -12.46 1.23
N VAL A 401 2.45 -12.47 -0.07
CA VAL A 401 2.29 -11.30 -0.96
C VAL A 401 1.46 -11.68 -2.18
N HIS A 402 1.43 -10.81 -3.18
CA HIS A 402 0.73 -10.98 -4.45
C HIS A 402 -0.75 -11.34 -4.22
N HIS A 403 -1.40 -10.54 -3.35
CA HIS A 403 -2.79 -10.77 -2.97
C HIS A 403 -3.72 -10.57 -4.15
N ASP A 404 -4.65 -11.52 -4.33
CA ASP A 404 -5.69 -11.44 -5.36
C ASP A 404 -6.43 -10.09 -5.25
N PRO A 405 -6.65 -9.36 -6.36
CA PRO A 405 -7.33 -8.07 -6.33
C PRO A 405 -8.78 -8.14 -5.82
N ASP A 406 -9.42 -9.30 -5.89
CA ASP A 406 -10.77 -9.53 -5.36
C ASP A 406 -10.78 -9.81 -3.84
N HIS A 407 -9.62 -10.06 -3.23
CA HIS A 407 -9.50 -10.30 -1.80
C HIS A 407 -9.36 -8.99 -1.03
N ASP A 408 -10.42 -8.54 -0.40
CA ASP A 408 -10.39 -7.41 0.52
C ASP A 408 -9.72 -7.75 1.87
N ASP A 409 -9.60 -6.76 2.76
CA ASP A 409 -8.96 -6.93 4.06
C ASP A 409 -9.61 -8.01 4.91
N ALA A 410 -10.94 -8.15 4.88
CA ALA A 410 -11.67 -9.18 5.62
C ALA A 410 -11.35 -10.59 5.09
N MET A 411 -11.30 -10.74 3.76
CA MET A 411 -10.91 -11.99 3.11
C MET A 411 -9.44 -12.33 3.42
N LEU A 412 -8.54 -11.36 3.40
CA LEU A 412 -7.13 -11.57 3.73
C LEU A 412 -6.95 -12.01 5.20
N HIS A 413 -7.70 -11.44 6.14
CA HIS A 413 -7.70 -11.92 7.52
C HIS A 413 -8.17 -13.38 7.65
N ALA A 414 -9.26 -13.74 6.97
CA ALA A 414 -9.75 -15.13 6.96
C ALA A 414 -8.72 -16.09 6.35
N LYS A 415 -8.10 -15.69 5.25
CA LYS A 415 -7.05 -16.43 4.54
C LYS A 415 -5.80 -16.63 5.42
N LEU A 416 -5.38 -15.63 6.20
CA LEU A 416 -4.26 -15.75 7.13
C LEU A 416 -4.54 -16.77 8.25
N ASN A 417 -5.77 -16.78 8.77
CA ASN A 417 -6.18 -17.76 9.79
C ASN A 417 -6.17 -19.19 9.22
N LEU A 418 -6.68 -19.37 8.01
CA LEU A 418 -6.62 -20.65 7.30
C LEU A 418 -5.17 -21.08 7.01
N THR A 419 -4.30 -20.16 6.59
CA THR A 419 -2.87 -20.43 6.39
C THR A 419 -2.23 -20.99 7.66
N ARG A 420 -2.45 -20.33 8.80
CA ARG A 420 -1.93 -20.78 10.10
C ARG A 420 -2.48 -22.14 10.54
N GLN A 421 -3.74 -22.43 10.21
CA GLN A 421 -4.34 -23.74 10.46
C GLN A 421 -3.65 -24.81 9.62
N ILE A 422 -3.51 -24.62 8.31
CA ILE A 422 -2.86 -25.57 7.41
C ILE A 422 -1.41 -25.83 7.85
N LEU A 423 -0.64 -24.78 8.18
CA LEU A 423 0.74 -24.93 8.64
C LEU A 423 0.85 -25.76 9.92
N ARG A 424 -0.09 -25.64 10.86
CA ARG A 424 -0.14 -26.50 12.05
C ARG A 424 -0.45 -27.94 11.69
N GLU A 425 -1.44 -28.16 10.81
CA GLU A 425 -1.86 -29.50 10.37
C GLU A 425 -0.77 -30.28 9.63
N ILE A 426 0.08 -29.56 8.86
CA ILE A 426 1.23 -30.20 8.17
C ILE A 426 2.48 -30.29 9.05
N GLY A 427 2.40 -29.93 10.33
CA GLY A 427 3.52 -30.00 11.27
C GLY A 427 4.62 -28.95 11.06
N HIS A 428 4.31 -27.81 10.42
CA HIS A 428 5.27 -26.73 10.15
C HIS A 428 4.77 -25.36 10.65
N PRO A 429 4.61 -25.18 11.98
CA PRO A 429 4.07 -23.94 12.55
C PRO A 429 5.10 -22.83 12.57
N ILE A 430 5.36 -22.21 11.41
CA ILE A 430 6.25 -21.05 11.29
C ILE A 430 5.51 -19.73 11.51
N GLN A 431 6.28 -18.65 11.70
CA GLN A 431 5.73 -17.31 11.68
C GLN A 431 5.26 -16.96 10.26
N VAL A 432 3.96 -16.72 10.09
CA VAL A 432 3.36 -16.29 8.84
C VAL A 432 2.56 -15.01 9.05
N VAL A 433 2.76 -14.04 8.15
CA VAL A 433 2.02 -12.77 8.09
C VAL A 433 1.64 -12.47 6.65
N HIS A 434 0.57 -11.72 6.45
CA HIS A 434 0.29 -11.10 5.15
C HIS A 434 1.06 -9.80 5.02
N GLY A 435 1.71 -9.60 3.88
CA GLY A 435 2.35 -8.35 3.53
C GLY A 435 1.31 -7.23 3.34
N TYR A 436 1.71 -6.01 3.62
CA TYR A 436 0.93 -4.81 3.37
C TYR A 436 1.84 -3.66 2.90
N ASP A 437 1.27 -2.70 2.20
CA ASP A 437 2.02 -1.56 1.67
C ASP A 437 2.66 -0.76 2.82
N GLY A 438 3.98 -0.57 2.77
CA GLY A 438 4.76 0.11 3.81
C GLY A 438 5.30 -0.81 4.92
N MET A 439 4.98 -2.11 4.92
CA MET A 439 5.54 -3.07 5.89
C MET A 439 7.06 -3.08 5.83
N THR A 440 7.70 -3.09 7.00
CA THR A 440 9.16 -3.18 7.12
C THR A 440 9.54 -4.32 8.04
N GLU A 441 10.48 -5.16 7.59
CA GLU A 441 11.02 -6.30 8.32
C GLU A 441 12.53 -6.13 8.47
N TYR A 442 13.00 -6.02 9.71
CA TYR A 442 14.43 -5.92 10.06
C TYR A 442 15.02 -7.29 10.30
N HIS A 443 16.33 -7.44 10.07
CA HIS A 443 17.07 -8.66 10.38
C HIS A 443 18.46 -8.39 10.98
#